data_17f5186ff746373576222a1c0f38a549
#
_entry.id   17f5186ff746373576222a1c0f38a549
#
_cell.length_a   1.000
_cell.length_b   1.000
_cell.length_c   1.000
_cell.angle_alpha   90.00
_cell.angle_beta   90.00
_cell.angle_gamma   90.00
#
_symmetry.space_group_name_H-M   'P 1'
#
loop_
_entity.id
_entity.type
_entity.pdbx_description
1 polymer ?
#
loop_
_entity_poly.entity_id
_entity_poly.type
_entity_poly.pdbx_seq_one_letter_code
_entity_poly.pdbx_strand_id
1 'polypeptide(L)'
;MQKTKILNLKGNFYTIVSNKENNRDLFVFFDWLFDDNKFETCDSDAVRKYTEKVKQLFIGYKIKYDYLNKMSFNNKTTGKTLAFQKTNGSFSKELIRHIRNGFAHNKVWLISRNRNLYIKIIDVNSYKNNQTAFIYSEYNKIIELYKIYILNNIERRKIW
;
A
#
# COMPACT_ATOMS: atom_id res chain seq x y z
N MET A 1 -8.86 -6.40 -28.52
CA MET A 1 -8.06 -5.25 -28.12
C MET A 1 -8.27 -4.95 -26.65
N GLN A 2 -7.21 -5.03 -25.86
CA GLN A 2 -7.29 -4.86 -24.42
C GLN A 2 -7.28 -3.36 -24.10
N LYS A 3 -8.35 -2.88 -23.48
CA LYS A 3 -8.42 -1.48 -23.04
C LYS A 3 -7.91 -1.37 -21.62
N THR A 4 -6.80 -0.65 -21.42
CA THR A 4 -6.32 -0.26 -20.10
C THR A 4 -7.03 1.02 -19.69
N LYS A 5 -7.72 0.99 -18.54
CA LYS A 5 -8.32 2.18 -17.96
C LYS A 5 -7.51 2.61 -16.76
N ILE A 6 -7.12 3.88 -16.75
CA ILE A 6 -6.35 4.47 -15.66
C ILE A 6 -7.20 5.56 -15.03
N LEU A 7 -7.42 5.47 -13.73
CA LEU A 7 -8.20 6.43 -12.97
C LEU A 7 -7.38 6.95 -11.79
N ASN A 8 -7.08 8.24 -11.79
CA ASN A 8 -6.50 8.89 -10.61
C ASN A 8 -7.60 9.07 -9.57
N LEU A 9 -7.31 8.74 -8.31
CA LEU A 9 -8.29 8.82 -7.23
C LEU A 9 -8.52 10.25 -6.72
N LYS A 10 -7.77 11.23 -7.22
CA LYS A 10 -7.92 12.63 -6.84
C LYS A 10 -9.33 13.13 -7.08
N GLY A 11 -10.03 13.51 -6.03
CA GLY A 11 -11.39 14.03 -6.11
C GLY A 11 -12.46 12.99 -6.44
N ASN A 12 -12.07 11.77 -6.79
CA ASN A 12 -13.01 10.72 -7.20
C ASN A 12 -13.19 9.63 -6.16
N PHE A 13 -12.49 9.71 -5.04
CA PHE A 13 -12.49 8.66 -4.02
C PHE A 13 -13.91 8.33 -3.54
N TYR A 14 -14.67 9.34 -3.13
CA TYR A 14 -16.05 9.15 -2.65
C TYR A 14 -16.98 8.63 -3.73
N THR A 15 -16.82 9.10 -4.95
CA THR A 15 -17.63 8.65 -6.09
C THR A 15 -17.38 7.17 -6.37
N ILE A 16 -16.13 6.74 -6.36
CA ILE A 16 -15.76 5.36 -6.57
C ILE A 16 -16.29 4.49 -5.43
N VAL A 17 -16.13 4.94 -4.19
CA VAL A 17 -16.57 4.21 -3.00
C VAL A 17 -18.09 4.09 -2.94
N SER A 18 -18.84 5.12 -3.38
CA SER A 18 -20.30 5.12 -3.29
C SER A 18 -21.01 4.32 -4.39
N ASN A 19 -20.35 4.04 -5.52
CA ASN A 19 -21.01 3.50 -6.71
C ASN A 19 -20.88 1.98 -6.91
N LYS A 20 -20.16 1.26 -6.05
CA LYS A 20 -19.98 -0.20 -6.20
C LYS A 20 -20.09 -0.90 -4.86
N GLU A 21 -20.76 -2.05 -4.86
CA GLU A 21 -20.92 -2.90 -3.67
C GLU A 21 -19.58 -3.32 -3.03
N ASN A 22 -18.52 -3.43 -3.84
CA ASN A 22 -17.19 -3.86 -3.39
C ASN A 22 -16.35 -2.74 -2.79
N ASN A 23 -16.88 -1.51 -2.72
CA ASN A 23 -16.11 -0.36 -2.21
C ASN A 23 -16.05 -0.28 -0.69
N ARG A 24 -16.80 -1.13 0.01
CA ARG A 24 -16.74 -1.21 1.46
C ARG A 24 -15.33 -1.56 1.95
N ASP A 25 -14.67 -2.52 1.29
CA ASP A 25 -13.32 -2.92 1.63
C ASP A 25 -12.33 -1.77 1.46
N LEU A 26 -12.46 -1.01 0.38
CA LEU A 26 -11.60 0.15 0.15
C LEU A 26 -11.83 1.22 1.21
N PHE A 27 -13.07 1.49 1.58
CA PHE A 27 -13.40 2.47 2.60
C PHE A 27 -12.82 2.09 3.97
N VAL A 28 -12.98 0.83 4.37
CA VAL A 28 -12.45 0.32 5.64
C VAL A 28 -10.92 0.33 5.62
N PHE A 29 -10.32 -0.05 4.51
CA PHE A 29 -8.87 0.01 4.32
C PHE A 29 -8.35 1.45 4.45
N PHE A 30 -9.02 2.40 3.82
CA PHE A 30 -8.66 3.80 3.84
C PHE A 30 -8.72 4.36 5.27
N ASP A 31 -9.78 4.05 6.01
CA ASP A 31 -9.94 4.47 7.39
C ASP A 31 -8.81 3.92 8.27
N TRP A 32 -8.50 2.65 8.14
CA TRP A 32 -7.38 2.02 8.82
C TRP A 32 -6.03 2.65 8.42
N LEU A 33 -5.85 2.93 7.13
CA LEU A 33 -4.59 3.46 6.60
C LEU A 33 -4.24 4.81 7.26
N PHE A 34 -5.23 5.64 7.52
CA PHE A 34 -5.06 6.96 8.12
C PHE A 34 -5.14 6.96 9.65
N ASP A 35 -5.28 5.80 10.27
CA ASP A 35 -5.14 5.67 11.73
C ASP A 35 -3.65 5.74 12.08
N ASP A 36 -3.23 6.84 12.68
CA ASP A 36 -1.83 7.07 13.05
C ASP A 36 -1.38 6.14 14.21
N ASN A 37 -2.32 5.57 14.95
CA ASN A 37 -2.05 4.74 16.12
C ASN A 37 -2.12 3.25 15.86
N LYS A 38 -2.27 2.83 14.62
CA LYS A 38 -2.54 1.41 14.29
C LYS A 38 -1.47 0.42 14.76
N PHE A 39 -0.23 0.87 14.94
CA PHE A 39 0.85 0.03 15.44
C PHE A 39 1.20 0.26 16.92
N GLU A 40 0.57 1.21 17.58
CA GLU A 40 0.89 1.53 18.99
C GLU A 40 0.62 0.37 19.95
N THR A 41 -0.44 -0.40 19.69
CA THR A 41 -0.81 -1.55 20.52
C THR A 41 -0.06 -2.82 20.15
N CYS A 42 0.79 -2.77 19.14
CA CYS A 42 1.55 -3.92 18.67
C CYS A 42 2.95 -3.90 19.27
N ASP A 43 3.34 -4.98 19.94
CA ASP A 43 4.72 -5.16 20.36
C ASP A 43 5.60 -5.52 19.15
N SER A 44 6.91 -5.57 19.36
CA SER A 44 7.88 -5.85 18.30
C SER A 44 7.69 -7.22 17.67
N ASP A 45 7.24 -8.20 18.46
CA ASP A 45 7.01 -9.56 17.97
C ASP A 45 5.78 -9.62 17.06
N ALA A 46 4.69 -8.94 17.43
CA ALA A 46 3.51 -8.84 16.57
C ALA A 46 3.81 -8.14 15.25
N VAL A 47 4.61 -7.07 15.28
CA VAL A 47 5.05 -6.36 14.07
C VAL A 47 5.92 -7.27 13.18
N ARG A 48 6.79 -8.07 13.80
CA ARG A 48 7.63 -9.01 13.05
C ARG A 48 6.79 -10.08 12.34
N LYS A 49 5.81 -10.66 13.05
CA LYS A 49 4.89 -11.64 12.48
C LYS A 49 4.07 -11.03 11.33
N TYR A 50 3.59 -9.83 11.53
CA TYR A 50 2.86 -9.10 10.48
C TYR A 50 3.76 -8.89 9.25
N THR A 51 4.99 -8.46 9.47
CA THR A 51 5.97 -8.24 8.38
C THR A 51 6.22 -9.53 7.59
N GLU A 52 6.35 -10.65 8.26
CA GLU A 52 6.53 -11.96 7.60
C GLU A 52 5.34 -12.29 6.69
N LYS A 53 4.13 -12.08 7.17
CA LYS A 53 2.90 -12.32 6.40
C LYS A 53 2.78 -11.36 5.21
N VAL A 54 3.17 -10.10 5.39
CA VAL A 54 3.20 -9.12 4.30
C VAL A 54 4.20 -9.54 3.21
N LYS A 55 5.37 -9.99 3.60
CA LYS A 55 6.36 -10.48 2.64
C LYS A 55 5.87 -11.71 1.87
N GLN A 56 5.16 -12.61 2.53
CA GLN A 56 4.54 -13.76 1.87
C GLN A 56 3.45 -13.33 0.88
N LEU A 57 2.67 -12.33 1.23
CA LEU A 57 1.62 -11.78 0.36
C LEU A 57 2.19 -11.31 -0.98
N PHE A 58 3.38 -10.74 -0.96
CA PHE A 58 4.01 -10.16 -2.14
C PHE A 58 5.09 -11.06 -2.77
N ILE A 59 4.99 -12.38 -2.58
CA ILE A 59 5.86 -13.32 -3.26
C ILE A 59 5.71 -13.15 -4.79
N GLY A 60 6.83 -13.12 -5.50
CA GLY A 60 6.86 -12.91 -6.94
C GLY A 60 6.93 -11.44 -7.36
N TYR A 61 6.79 -10.53 -6.43
CA TYR A 61 6.97 -9.12 -6.70
C TYR A 61 8.44 -8.74 -6.73
N LYS A 62 8.78 -7.77 -7.58
CA LYS A 62 10.08 -7.13 -7.52
C LYS A 62 10.09 -6.19 -6.32
N ILE A 63 10.93 -6.49 -5.31
CA ILE A 63 10.99 -5.70 -4.08
C ILE A 63 12.34 -5.00 -4.02
N LYS A 64 12.31 -3.69 -3.84
CA LYS A 64 13.49 -2.86 -3.61
C LYS A 64 13.24 -2.02 -2.36
N TYR A 65 13.94 -2.33 -1.28
CA TYR A 65 13.79 -1.66 0.00
C TYR A 65 15.18 -1.30 0.51
N ASP A 66 15.53 -0.01 0.43
CA ASP A 66 16.90 0.44 0.61
C ASP A 66 16.94 1.82 1.30
N TYR A 67 18.07 2.11 1.93
CA TYR A 67 18.36 3.40 2.58
C TYR A 67 18.73 4.51 1.59
N LEU A 68 18.84 4.24 0.31
CA LEU A 68 19.29 5.20 -0.69
C LEU A 68 18.38 6.43 -0.77
N ASN A 69 18.99 7.60 -0.61
CA ASN A 69 18.29 8.89 -0.69
C ASN A 69 17.81 9.24 -2.11
N LYS A 70 18.34 8.57 -3.11
CA LYS A 70 17.93 8.75 -4.50
C LYS A 70 17.59 7.40 -5.08
N MET A 71 16.32 7.07 -5.06
CA MET A 71 15.82 5.92 -5.79
C MET A 71 15.38 6.39 -7.16
N SER A 72 16.04 5.90 -8.18
CA SER A 72 15.61 6.12 -9.56
C SER A 72 14.55 5.07 -9.87
N PHE A 73 13.29 5.49 -9.94
CA PHE A 73 12.19 4.63 -10.27
C PHE A 73 11.79 4.86 -11.72
N ASN A 74 11.72 3.79 -12.48
CA ASN A 74 11.17 3.85 -13.81
C ASN A 74 9.64 3.79 -13.72
N ASN A 75 8.99 4.95 -13.84
CA ASN A 75 7.53 5.06 -13.80
C ASN A 75 6.85 4.30 -14.95
N LYS A 76 7.61 3.84 -15.93
CA LYS A 76 7.11 3.03 -17.06
C LYS A 76 7.10 1.54 -16.74
N THR A 77 7.61 1.12 -15.58
CA THR A 77 7.60 -0.28 -15.17
C THR A 77 6.16 -0.75 -15.06
N THR A 78 5.81 -1.77 -15.80
CA THR A 78 4.49 -2.38 -15.81
C THR A 78 4.41 -3.62 -14.91
N GLY A 79 5.53 -4.07 -14.40
CA GLY A 79 5.63 -5.24 -13.55
C GLY A 79 5.29 -4.95 -12.10
N LYS A 80 4.77 -5.95 -11.42
CA LYS A 80 4.41 -5.89 -9.98
C LYS A 80 5.66 -5.57 -9.16
N THR A 81 5.64 -4.43 -8.49
CA THR A 81 6.83 -3.85 -7.84
C THR A 81 6.45 -3.20 -6.53
N LEU A 82 7.28 -3.45 -5.51
CA LEU A 82 7.29 -2.68 -4.28
C LEU A 82 8.68 -2.08 -4.12
N ALA A 83 8.83 -0.82 -4.49
CA ALA A 83 10.09 -0.11 -4.35
C ALA A 83 9.88 1.10 -3.45
N PHE A 84 10.60 1.16 -2.32
CA PHE A 84 10.43 2.25 -1.38
C PHE A 84 11.67 2.44 -0.52
N GLN A 85 11.87 3.68 -0.14
CA GLN A 85 13.01 4.09 0.67
C GLN A 85 12.86 3.56 2.09
N LYS A 86 13.93 2.95 2.59
CA LYS A 86 14.05 2.53 3.97
C LYS A 86 14.52 3.70 4.84
N THR A 87 13.87 3.87 5.98
CA THR A 87 14.34 4.76 7.04
C THR A 87 14.63 3.93 8.29
N ASN A 88 14.01 4.22 9.44
CA ASN A 88 14.29 3.53 10.70
C ASN A 88 13.22 2.52 11.10
N GLY A 89 12.18 2.35 10.28
CA GLY A 89 11.06 1.47 10.60
C GLY A 89 11.23 0.05 10.06
N SER A 90 10.30 -0.82 10.43
CA SER A 90 10.20 -2.15 9.85
C SER A 90 9.69 -2.07 8.40
N PHE A 91 9.92 -3.15 7.64
CA PHE A 91 9.46 -3.23 6.25
C PHE A 91 7.97 -2.91 6.11
N SER A 92 7.13 -3.53 6.93
CA SER A 92 5.68 -3.33 6.84
C SER A 92 5.25 -1.93 7.24
N LYS A 93 5.82 -1.37 8.31
CA LYS A 93 5.50 0.01 8.73
C LYS A 93 5.88 1.02 7.67
N GLU A 94 7.06 0.86 7.08
CA GLU A 94 7.55 1.75 6.02
C GLU A 94 6.68 1.63 4.76
N LEU A 95 6.34 0.42 4.36
CA LEU A 95 5.46 0.20 3.22
C LEU A 95 4.11 0.91 3.40
N ILE A 96 3.49 0.73 4.56
CA ILE A 96 2.20 1.34 4.88
C ILE A 96 2.33 2.87 4.92
N ARG A 97 3.41 3.39 5.48
CA ARG A 97 3.67 4.83 5.52
C ARG A 97 3.74 5.43 4.11
N HIS A 98 4.46 4.79 3.21
CA HIS A 98 4.56 5.26 1.83
C HIS A 98 3.22 5.18 1.09
N ILE A 99 2.45 4.13 1.33
CA ILE A 99 1.09 4.00 0.77
C ILE A 99 0.20 5.14 1.28
N ARG A 100 0.20 5.38 2.59
CA ARG A 100 -0.55 6.47 3.20
C ARG A 100 -0.20 7.82 2.59
N ASN A 101 1.09 8.09 2.44
CA ASN A 101 1.55 9.35 1.85
C ASN A 101 1.09 9.49 0.40
N GLY A 102 1.12 8.42 -0.37
CA GLY A 102 0.60 8.43 -1.74
C GLY A 102 -0.87 8.80 -1.80
N PHE A 103 -1.68 8.24 -0.92
CA PHE A 103 -3.10 8.60 -0.82
C PHE A 103 -3.30 10.04 -0.35
N ALA A 104 -2.54 10.48 0.66
CA ALA A 104 -2.65 11.84 1.20
C ALA A 104 -2.32 12.91 0.14
N HIS A 105 -1.38 12.62 -0.75
CA HIS A 105 -0.94 13.53 -1.81
C HIS A 105 -1.62 13.27 -3.15
N ASN A 106 -2.67 12.44 -3.19
CA ASN A 106 -3.44 12.13 -4.40
C ASN A 106 -2.60 11.53 -5.53
N LYS A 107 -1.57 10.76 -5.18
CA LYS A 107 -0.68 10.08 -6.14
C LYS A 107 -0.98 8.59 -6.19
N VAL A 108 -2.25 8.27 -6.41
CA VAL A 108 -2.76 6.90 -6.50
C VAL A 108 -3.60 6.77 -7.76
N TRP A 109 -3.35 5.71 -8.53
CA TRP A 109 -4.09 5.42 -9.75
C TRP A 109 -4.61 3.99 -9.70
N LEU A 110 -5.88 3.82 -10.06
CA LEU A 110 -6.45 2.50 -10.31
C LEU A 110 -6.31 2.18 -11.78
N ILE A 111 -5.80 1.00 -12.07
CA ILE A 111 -5.52 0.57 -13.44
C ILE A 111 -6.25 -0.74 -13.68
N SER A 112 -7.22 -0.71 -14.59
CA SER A 112 -7.91 -1.92 -15.04
C SER A 112 -7.26 -2.42 -16.31
N ARG A 113 -6.75 -3.66 -16.27
CA ARG A 113 -6.08 -4.31 -17.40
C ARG A 113 -6.48 -5.78 -17.44
N ASN A 114 -6.98 -6.24 -18.57
CA ASN A 114 -7.36 -7.64 -18.76
C ASN A 114 -8.32 -8.17 -17.67
N ARG A 115 -9.31 -7.36 -17.29
CA ARG A 115 -10.27 -7.66 -16.22
C ARG A 115 -9.65 -7.76 -14.82
N ASN A 116 -8.37 -7.46 -14.70
CA ASN A 116 -7.69 -7.39 -13.40
C ASN A 116 -7.52 -5.93 -12.98
N LEU A 117 -7.67 -5.70 -11.69
CA LEU A 117 -7.52 -4.36 -11.12
C LEU A 117 -6.17 -4.27 -10.42
N TYR A 118 -5.42 -3.25 -10.80
CA TYR A 118 -4.12 -2.91 -10.21
C TYR A 118 -4.19 -1.52 -9.59
N ILE A 119 -3.27 -1.27 -8.68
CA ILE A 119 -3.10 0.04 -8.07
C ILE A 119 -1.65 0.48 -8.21
N LYS A 120 -1.46 1.72 -8.63
CA LYS A 120 -0.15 2.37 -8.67
C LYS A 120 -0.13 3.47 -7.64
N ILE A 121 0.88 3.47 -6.78
CA ILE A 121 1.05 4.44 -5.71
C ILE A 121 2.46 5.02 -5.81
N ILE A 122 2.54 6.35 -5.73
CA ILE A 122 3.81 7.06 -5.74
C ILE A 122 3.88 7.93 -4.48
N ASP A 123 5.01 7.89 -3.79
CA ASP A 123 5.32 8.80 -2.70
C ASP A 123 6.49 9.70 -3.11
N VAL A 124 6.32 10.99 -2.87
CA VAL A 124 7.32 12.01 -3.20
C VAL A 124 7.63 12.82 -1.94
N ASN A 125 8.92 12.96 -1.62
CA ASN A 125 9.35 13.85 -0.56
C ASN A 125 9.17 15.30 -1.02
N SER A 126 8.26 16.04 -0.39
CA SER A 126 7.91 17.39 -0.77
C SER A 126 9.06 18.39 -0.62
N TYR A 127 9.96 18.17 0.34
CA TYR A 127 11.10 19.07 0.58
C TYR A 127 12.18 18.95 -0.49
N LYS A 128 12.46 17.74 -0.93
CA LYS A 128 13.54 17.46 -1.88
C LYS A 128 13.02 17.18 -3.29
N ASN A 129 11.71 17.14 -3.47
CA ASN A 129 11.06 16.78 -4.72
C ASN A 129 11.57 15.45 -5.29
N ASN A 130 11.93 14.52 -4.41
CA ASN A 130 12.41 13.19 -4.77
C ASN A 130 11.32 12.14 -4.60
N GLN A 131 11.18 11.27 -5.57
CA GLN A 131 10.32 10.11 -5.42
C GLN A 131 10.94 9.12 -4.45
N THR A 132 10.19 8.75 -3.40
CA THR A 132 10.66 7.86 -2.33
C THR A 132 9.98 6.50 -2.36
N ALA A 133 8.94 6.34 -3.15
CA ALA A 133 8.29 5.04 -3.34
C ALA A 133 7.61 4.94 -4.69
N PHE A 134 7.65 3.74 -5.23
CA PHE A 134 6.86 3.33 -6.39
C PHE A 134 6.28 1.95 -6.09
N ILE A 135 4.96 1.88 -6.07
CA ILE A 135 4.24 0.64 -5.77
C ILE A 135 3.30 0.36 -6.94
N TYR A 136 3.43 -0.80 -7.53
CA TYR A 136 2.53 -1.31 -8.56
C TYR A 136 2.10 -2.71 -8.18
N SER A 137 0.83 -2.86 -7.82
CA SER A 137 0.33 -4.09 -7.21
C SER A 137 -1.06 -4.44 -7.69
N GLU A 138 -1.41 -5.71 -7.62
CA GLU A 138 -2.80 -6.12 -7.64
C GLU A 138 -3.55 -5.40 -6.51
N TYR A 139 -4.70 -4.84 -6.84
CA TYR A 139 -5.53 -4.08 -5.90
C TYR A 139 -5.86 -4.89 -4.65
N ASN A 140 -6.25 -6.15 -4.83
CA ASN A 140 -6.65 -7.00 -3.71
C ASN A 140 -5.53 -7.20 -2.69
N LYS A 141 -4.28 -7.26 -3.13
CA LYS A 141 -3.15 -7.43 -2.22
C LYS A 141 -2.88 -6.21 -1.34
N ILE A 142 -3.15 -5.03 -1.85
CA ILE A 142 -3.05 -3.82 -1.03
C ILE A 142 -4.14 -3.82 0.05
N ILE A 143 -5.36 -4.21 -0.30
CA ILE A 143 -6.45 -4.33 0.68
C ILE A 143 -6.15 -5.42 1.72
N GLU A 144 -5.49 -6.51 1.33
CA GLU A 144 -5.09 -7.58 2.24
C GLU A 144 -4.16 -7.11 3.36
N LEU A 145 -3.44 -6.02 3.18
CA LEU A 145 -2.60 -5.45 4.24
C LEU A 145 -3.41 -5.18 5.52
N TYR A 146 -4.60 -4.62 5.36
CA TYR A 146 -5.51 -4.38 6.46
C TYR A 146 -6.04 -5.68 7.06
N LYS A 147 -6.45 -6.61 6.22
CA LYS A 147 -7.03 -7.88 6.66
C LYS A 147 -6.04 -8.70 7.48
N ILE A 148 -4.78 -8.77 7.04
CA ILE A 148 -3.72 -9.45 7.79
C ILE A 148 -3.48 -8.76 9.13
N TYR A 149 -3.50 -7.44 9.17
CA TYR A 149 -3.34 -6.66 10.39
C TYR A 149 -4.42 -7.00 11.42
N ILE A 150 -5.67 -7.00 10.99
CA ILE A 150 -6.81 -7.30 11.86
C ILE A 150 -6.74 -8.72 12.41
N LEU A 151 -6.36 -9.68 11.59
CA LEU A 151 -6.20 -11.08 12.04
C LEU A 151 -5.13 -11.19 13.12
N ASN A 152 -3.99 -10.52 12.95
CA ASN A 152 -2.92 -10.53 13.94
C ASN A 152 -3.35 -9.88 15.26
N ASN A 153 -4.08 -8.79 15.20
CA ASN A 153 -4.60 -8.13 16.39
C ASN A 153 -5.63 -8.98 17.12
N ILE A 154 -6.50 -9.67 16.39
CA ILE A 154 -7.49 -10.57 16.96
C ILE A 154 -6.80 -11.75 17.66
N GLU A 155 -5.82 -12.37 17.02
CA GLU A 155 -5.03 -13.44 17.63
C GLU A 155 -4.36 -12.97 18.93
N ARG A 156 -3.79 -11.78 18.93
CA ARG A 156 -3.17 -11.19 20.13
C ARG A 156 -4.17 -10.97 21.24
N ARG A 157 -5.39 -10.51 20.93
CA ARG A 157 -6.45 -10.30 21.94
C ARG A 157 -6.96 -11.59 22.54
N LYS A 158 -6.90 -12.70 21.81
CA LYS A 158 -7.34 -14.01 22.30
C LYS A 158 -6.38 -14.67 23.27
N ILE A 159 -5.16 -14.20 23.37
CA ILE A 159 -4.14 -14.72 24.28
C ILE A 159 -4.29 -14.12 25.70
N TRP A 160 -5.13 -13.11 25.83
CA TRP A 160 -5.47 -12.51 27.11
C TRP A 160 -6.73 -13.20 27.67
#